data_a09db06082dd774fbed930c6baedcc5c
#
_entry.id   a09db06082dd774fbed930c6baedcc5c
#
_cell.length_a   1.000
_cell.length_b   1.000
_cell.length_c   1.000
_cell.angle_alpha   90.00
_cell.angle_beta   90.00
_cell.angle_gamma   90.00
#
_symmetry.space_group_name_H-M   'P 1'
#
loop_
_entity.id
_entity.type
_entity.pdbx_description
1 polymer ?
#
loop_
_entity_poly.entity_id
_entity_poly.type
_entity_poly.pdbx_seq_one_letter_code
_entity_poly.pdbx_strand_id
1 'polypeptide(L)'
;MAIDPTTTTTSTDPTQAAAAKAKADKNVLGKDDFLKLMVAQMKNQDPMNPSDDKDNIAQMAQFSSLEQITNLATATQKLADSMQMTQTLGLIGHTVSYTNADGTPLSGTVSAVDVAGGAPSLTVGDATDVDPSLVTSVR
;
A
#
# COMPACT_ATOMS: atom_id res chain seq x y z
N MET A 1 -42.51 -1.31 27.34
CA MET A 1 -41.61 -2.20 26.57
C MET A 1 -40.49 -1.34 26.01
N ALA A 2 -39.33 -1.37 26.65
CA ALA A 2 -38.14 -0.61 26.23
C ALA A 2 -37.29 -1.54 25.40
N ILE A 3 -36.91 -1.12 24.19
CA ILE A 3 -35.98 -1.81 23.33
C ILE A 3 -34.63 -1.10 23.42
N ASP A 4 -33.65 -1.83 23.92
CA ASP A 4 -32.26 -1.43 24.10
C ASP A 4 -31.54 -1.41 22.72
N PRO A 5 -30.84 -0.36 22.31
CA PRO A 5 -30.06 -0.40 21.09
C PRO A 5 -28.72 -1.10 21.38
N THR A 6 -28.57 -2.29 20.84
CA THR A 6 -27.29 -3.03 20.84
C THR A 6 -26.26 -2.27 20.00
N THR A 7 -25.31 -1.62 20.65
CA THR A 7 -24.14 -0.99 20.05
C THR A 7 -23.16 -2.08 19.66
N THR A 8 -23.07 -2.40 18.38
CA THR A 8 -22.04 -3.31 17.84
C THR A 8 -20.72 -2.54 17.74
N THR A 9 -19.88 -2.68 18.75
CA THR A 9 -18.51 -2.14 18.72
C THR A 9 -17.67 -3.06 17.82
N THR A 10 -17.36 -2.62 16.60
CA THR A 10 -16.39 -3.29 15.74
C THR A 10 -14.99 -3.09 16.35
N SER A 11 -14.52 -4.08 17.08
CA SER A 11 -13.18 -4.14 17.62
C SER A 11 -12.21 -4.38 16.47
N THR A 12 -11.52 -3.34 16.03
CA THR A 12 -10.38 -3.47 15.12
C THR A 12 -9.22 -4.04 15.92
N ASP A 13 -8.89 -5.30 15.69
CA ASP A 13 -7.84 -6.03 16.38
C ASP A 13 -6.45 -5.41 16.05
N PRO A 14 -5.74 -4.83 17.03
CA PRO A 14 -4.43 -4.23 16.82
C PRO A 14 -3.34 -5.25 16.46
N THR A 15 -3.65 -6.54 16.53
CA THR A 15 -2.71 -7.64 16.30
C THR A 15 -2.31 -7.78 14.83
N GLN A 16 -3.16 -7.38 13.86
CA GLN A 16 -2.82 -7.47 12.44
C GLN A 16 -1.83 -6.40 11.97
N ALA A 17 -1.91 -5.19 12.51
CA ALA A 17 -0.96 -4.11 12.19
C ALA A 17 0.44 -4.40 12.76
N ALA A 18 0.52 -5.02 13.93
CA ALA A 18 1.78 -5.43 14.55
C ALA A 18 2.46 -6.59 13.79
N ALA A 19 1.67 -7.54 13.25
CA ALA A 19 2.18 -8.68 12.48
C ALA A 19 2.78 -8.27 11.12
N ALA A 20 2.23 -7.25 10.47
CA ALA A 20 2.76 -6.73 9.20
C ALA A 20 4.10 -6.00 9.38
N LYS A 21 4.25 -5.20 10.45
CA LYS A 21 5.52 -4.54 10.81
C LYS A 21 6.60 -5.56 11.19
N ALA A 22 6.27 -6.58 11.95
CA ALA A 22 7.21 -7.61 12.38
C ALA A 22 7.75 -8.47 11.22
N LYS A 23 7.03 -8.59 10.08
CA LYS A 23 7.52 -9.28 8.88
C LYS A 23 8.52 -8.44 8.07
N ALA A 24 8.33 -7.12 8.00
CA ALA A 24 9.26 -6.22 7.31
C ALA A 24 10.60 -6.12 8.03
N ASP A 25 10.59 -6.00 9.36
CA ASP A 25 11.82 -5.94 10.17
C ASP A 25 12.64 -7.24 10.15
N LYS A 26 12.00 -8.41 10.04
CA LYS A 26 12.71 -9.70 9.98
C LYS A 26 13.53 -9.89 8.70
N ASN A 27 13.12 -9.31 7.58
CA ASN A 27 13.88 -9.41 6.32
C ASN A 27 15.13 -8.52 6.32
N VAL A 28 15.07 -7.36 6.96
CA VAL A 28 16.22 -6.44 7.07
C VAL A 28 17.27 -6.98 8.04
N LEU A 29 16.83 -7.54 9.18
CA LEU A 29 17.75 -8.19 10.13
C LEU A 29 18.49 -9.37 9.50
N GLY A 30 17.83 -10.17 8.66
CA GLY A 30 18.45 -11.33 8.02
C GLY A 30 19.63 -10.99 7.11
N LYS A 31 19.59 -9.83 6.44
CA LYS A 31 20.68 -9.38 5.55
C LYS A 31 21.89 -8.91 6.34
N ASP A 32 21.70 -8.07 7.33
CA ASP A 32 22.79 -7.53 8.15
C ASP A 32 23.46 -8.61 9.03
N ASP A 33 22.67 -9.52 9.57
CA ASP A 33 23.18 -10.64 10.35
C ASP A 33 23.92 -11.65 9.46
N PHE A 34 23.46 -11.89 8.25
CA PHE A 34 24.17 -12.72 7.28
C PHE A 34 25.49 -12.09 6.84
N LEU A 35 25.52 -10.78 6.56
CA LEU A 35 26.78 -10.07 6.24
C LEU A 35 27.77 -10.12 7.39
N LYS A 36 27.32 -10.01 8.64
CA LYS A 36 28.17 -10.17 9.83
C LYS A 36 28.74 -11.59 9.94
N LEU A 37 27.91 -12.61 9.71
CA LEU A 37 28.34 -14.02 9.71
C LEU A 37 29.35 -14.28 8.59
N MET A 38 29.14 -13.72 7.40
CA MET A 38 30.03 -13.84 6.26
C MET A 38 31.39 -13.18 6.52
N VAL A 39 31.40 -11.97 7.08
CA VAL A 39 32.64 -11.29 7.49
C VAL A 39 33.38 -12.09 8.55
N ALA A 40 32.65 -12.73 9.50
CA ALA A 40 33.25 -13.59 10.51
C ALA A 40 33.84 -14.89 9.90
N GLN A 41 33.18 -15.45 8.88
CA GLN A 41 33.67 -16.63 8.15
C GLN A 41 34.90 -16.31 7.31
N MET A 42 34.90 -15.16 6.59
CA MET A 42 36.08 -14.70 5.82
C MET A 42 37.32 -14.49 6.72
N LYS A 43 37.12 -14.13 7.98
CA LYS A 43 38.20 -13.92 8.96
C LYS A 43 38.81 -15.22 9.47
N ASN A 44 38.07 -16.35 9.31
CA ASN A 44 38.47 -17.68 9.80
C ASN A 44 38.72 -18.70 8.67
N GLN A 45 38.56 -18.34 7.38
CA GLN A 45 38.71 -19.24 6.25
C GLN A 45 40.16 -19.39 5.80
N ASP A 46 40.52 -20.63 5.44
CA ASP A 46 41.77 -21.00 4.78
C ASP A 46 41.78 -20.49 3.32
N PRO A 47 42.79 -19.75 2.87
CA PRO A 47 42.81 -19.08 1.56
C PRO A 47 42.83 -20.03 0.32
N MET A 48 42.80 -21.32 0.51
CA MET A 48 43.00 -22.30 -0.58
C MET A 48 41.74 -22.75 -1.32
N ASN A 49 40.51 -22.38 -0.90
CA ASN A 49 39.28 -22.80 -1.58
C ASN A 49 38.15 -21.72 -1.54
N PRO A 50 38.21 -20.65 -2.35
CA PRO A 50 37.30 -19.51 -2.30
C PRO A 50 36.03 -19.66 -3.18
N SER A 51 35.71 -20.85 -3.69
CA SER A 51 34.68 -20.99 -4.75
C SER A 51 33.23 -20.97 -4.22
N ASP A 52 32.93 -21.53 -3.06
CA ASP A 52 31.55 -21.61 -2.55
C ASP A 52 31.00 -20.27 -2.05
N ASP A 53 31.88 -19.34 -1.64
CA ASP A 53 31.46 -18.04 -1.14
C ASP A 53 31.02 -17.07 -2.25
N LYS A 54 31.58 -17.20 -3.46
CA LYS A 54 31.23 -16.34 -4.59
C LYS A 54 29.80 -16.56 -5.09
N ASP A 55 29.35 -17.81 -5.10
CA ASP A 55 28.00 -18.15 -5.55
C ASP A 55 26.95 -17.66 -4.55
N ASN A 56 27.25 -17.74 -3.27
CA ASN A 56 26.39 -17.21 -2.21
C ASN A 56 26.31 -15.66 -2.27
N ILE A 57 27.41 -14.98 -2.53
CA ILE A 57 27.42 -13.52 -2.74
C ILE A 57 26.59 -13.12 -3.96
N ALA A 58 26.70 -13.85 -5.06
CA ALA A 58 25.95 -13.59 -6.28
C ALA A 58 24.44 -13.76 -6.05
N GLN A 59 24.03 -14.82 -5.33
CA GLN A 59 22.64 -15.02 -4.96
C GLN A 59 22.11 -13.91 -4.05
N MET A 60 22.89 -13.48 -3.06
CA MET A 60 22.53 -12.37 -2.17
C MET A 60 22.40 -11.04 -2.93
N ALA A 61 23.27 -10.78 -3.89
CA ALA A 61 23.15 -9.60 -4.75
C ALA A 61 21.85 -9.63 -5.58
N GLN A 62 21.43 -10.80 -6.05
CA GLN A 62 20.15 -10.99 -6.74
C GLN A 62 18.97 -10.74 -5.79
N PHE A 63 18.99 -11.30 -4.57
CA PHE A 63 17.95 -11.04 -3.57
C PHE A 63 17.86 -9.56 -3.19
N SER A 64 19.01 -8.91 -2.99
CA SER A 64 19.05 -7.46 -2.71
C SER A 64 18.47 -6.64 -3.86
N SER A 65 18.74 -7.02 -5.11
CA SER A 65 18.17 -6.37 -6.29
C SER A 65 16.65 -6.57 -6.38
N LEU A 66 16.16 -7.78 -6.12
CA LEU A 66 14.71 -8.06 -6.07
C LEU A 66 14.01 -7.27 -4.96
N GLU A 67 14.64 -7.17 -3.79
CA GLU A 67 14.13 -6.36 -2.68
C GLU A 67 14.05 -4.88 -3.06
N GLN A 68 15.09 -4.33 -3.70
CA GLN A 68 15.08 -2.94 -4.18
C GLN A 68 14.00 -2.70 -5.23
N ILE A 69 13.79 -3.64 -6.17
CA ILE A 69 12.71 -3.56 -7.16
C ILE A 69 11.34 -3.59 -6.48
N THR A 70 11.14 -4.45 -5.49
CA THR A 70 9.89 -4.54 -4.74
C THR A 70 9.62 -3.26 -3.94
N ASN A 71 10.65 -2.69 -3.31
CA ASN A 71 10.56 -1.44 -2.59
C ASN A 71 10.25 -0.27 -3.55
N LEU A 72 10.87 -0.25 -4.74
CA LEU A 72 10.59 0.74 -5.78
C LEU A 72 9.14 0.62 -6.28
N ALA A 73 8.67 -0.59 -6.56
CA ALA A 73 7.30 -0.84 -6.97
C ALA A 73 6.29 -0.34 -5.92
N THR A 74 6.57 -0.62 -4.64
CA THR A 74 5.74 -0.14 -3.52
C THR A 74 5.75 1.40 -3.42
N ALA A 75 6.92 2.02 -3.57
CA ALA A 75 7.04 3.48 -3.55
C ALA A 75 6.29 4.13 -4.73
N THR A 76 6.37 3.52 -5.91
CA THR A 76 5.66 3.98 -7.12
C THR A 76 4.14 3.87 -6.94
N GLN A 77 3.65 2.77 -6.34
CA GLN A 77 2.24 2.61 -6.03
C GLN A 77 1.75 3.70 -5.07
N LYS A 78 2.48 3.94 -3.98
CA LYS A 78 2.13 5.01 -3.02
C LYS A 78 2.11 6.40 -3.66
N LEU A 79 3.01 6.65 -4.61
CA LEU A 79 3.00 7.91 -5.37
C LEU A 79 1.75 8.02 -6.24
N ALA A 80 1.37 6.95 -6.94
CA ALA A 80 0.14 6.91 -7.75
C ALA A 80 -1.10 7.14 -6.88
N ASP A 81 -1.20 6.49 -5.72
CA ASP A 81 -2.30 6.66 -4.76
C ASP A 81 -2.36 8.12 -4.25
N SER A 82 -1.21 8.72 -3.94
CA SER A 82 -1.14 10.13 -3.51
C SER A 82 -1.56 11.11 -4.61
N MET A 83 -1.18 10.85 -5.86
CA MET A 83 -1.61 11.65 -7.01
C MET A 83 -3.12 11.53 -7.24
N GLN A 84 -3.66 10.33 -7.18
CA GLN A 84 -5.10 10.09 -7.29
C GLN A 84 -5.87 10.82 -6.19
N MET A 85 -5.38 10.75 -4.94
CA MET A 85 -5.95 11.48 -3.81
C MET A 85 -6.00 12.98 -4.07
N THR A 86 -4.89 13.56 -4.52
CA THR A 86 -4.80 15.00 -4.79
C THR A 86 -5.77 15.41 -5.90
N GLN A 87 -5.87 14.63 -6.97
CA GLN A 87 -6.81 14.88 -8.07
C GLN A 87 -8.26 14.80 -7.57
N THR A 88 -8.58 13.79 -6.77
CA THR A 88 -9.93 13.59 -6.22
C THR A 88 -10.34 14.72 -5.28
N LEU A 89 -9.43 15.18 -4.41
CA LEU A 89 -9.68 16.34 -3.55
C LEU A 89 -9.95 17.63 -4.34
N GLY A 90 -9.32 17.76 -5.52
CA GLY A 90 -9.56 18.88 -6.42
C GLY A 90 -10.96 18.91 -7.03
N LEU A 91 -11.73 17.83 -6.94
CA LEU A 91 -13.11 17.74 -7.45
C LEU A 91 -14.15 18.34 -6.48
N ILE A 92 -13.80 18.57 -5.22
CA ILE A 92 -14.72 19.09 -4.21
C ILE A 92 -15.25 20.46 -4.67
N GLY A 93 -16.56 20.63 -4.65
CA GLY A 93 -17.26 21.83 -5.08
C GLY A 93 -17.51 21.92 -6.59
N HIS A 94 -16.92 21.03 -7.40
CA HIS A 94 -17.17 20.94 -8.84
C HIS A 94 -18.38 20.07 -9.15
N THR A 95 -19.04 20.36 -10.27
CA THR A 95 -20.08 19.49 -10.81
C THR A 95 -19.43 18.46 -11.70
N VAL A 96 -19.64 17.19 -11.37
CA VAL A 96 -19.11 16.05 -12.15
C VAL A 96 -20.24 15.28 -12.82
N SER A 97 -19.95 14.72 -13.99
CA SER A 97 -20.79 13.70 -14.60
C SER A 97 -20.07 12.36 -14.44
N TYR A 98 -20.78 11.34 -14.04
CA TYR A 98 -20.24 10.00 -13.82
C TYR A 98 -21.24 8.94 -14.28
N THR A 99 -20.78 7.73 -14.51
CA THR A 99 -21.63 6.59 -14.88
C THR A 99 -21.78 5.68 -13.66
N ASN A 100 -23.02 5.42 -13.24
CA ASN A 100 -23.27 4.49 -12.12
C ASN A 100 -23.01 3.03 -12.55
N ALA A 101 -23.12 2.09 -11.59
CA ALA A 101 -22.91 0.67 -11.84
C ALA A 101 -23.87 0.07 -12.90
N ASP A 102 -25.03 0.68 -13.11
CA ASP A 102 -26.04 0.26 -14.11
C ASP A 102 -25.77 0.82 -15.50
N GLY A 103 -24.69 1.58 -15.68
CA GLY A 103 -24.34 2.23 -16.95
C GLY A 103 -25.11 3.54 -17.23
N THR A 104 -25.89 4.04 -16.26
CA THR A 104 -26.68 5.27 -16.41
C THR A 104 -25.80 6.49 -16.11
N PRO A 105 -25.75 7.50 -17.01
CA PRO A 105 -25.03 8.74 -16.74
C PRO A 105 -25.81 9.60 -15.74
N LEU A 106 -25.12 10.03 -14.70
CA LEU A 106 -25.62 10.93 -13.66
C LEU A 106 -24.71 12.15 -13.54
N SER A 107 -25.22 13.22 -12.96
CA SER A 107 -24.41 14.40 -12.68
C SER A 107 -24.82 15.02 -11.35
N GLY A 108 -23.84 15.61 -10.66
CA GLY A 108 -24.06 16.26 -9.38
C GLY A 108 -22.82 16.98 -8.90
N THR A 109 -22.98 17.78 -7.86
CA THR A 109 -21.83 18.47 -7.23
C THR A 109 -21.17 17.55 -6.21
N VAL A 110 -19.83 17.49 -6.25
CA VAL A 110 -19.03 16.77 -5.27
C VAL A 110 -19.06 17.53 -3.95
N SER A 111 -19.66 16.93 -2.93
CA SER A 111 -19.78 17.54 -1.59
C SER A 111 -18.68 17.08 -0.62
N ALA A 112 -18.18 15.86 -0.79
CA ALA A 112 -17.13 15.30 0.07
C ALA A 112 -16.31 14.24 -0.68
N VAL A 113 -15.10 14.00 -0.16
CA VAL A 113 -14.22 12.89 -0.54
C VAL A 113 -13.97 12.06 0.71
N ASP A 114 -14.25 10.77 0.66
CA ASP A 114 -13.94 9.83 1.72
C ASP A 114 -12.69 9.04 1.34
N VAL A 115 -11.84 8.79 2.33
CA VAL A 115 -10.54 8.12 2.18
C VAL A 115 -10.39 6.92 3.12
N ALA A 116 -11.44 6.54 3.81
CA ALA A 116 -11.38 5.52 4.86
C ALA A 116 -11.00 4.12 4.36
N GLY A 117 -11.24 3.82 3.09
CA GLY A 117 -10.95 2.51 2.48
C GLY A 117 -9.57 2.37 1.85
N GLY A 118 -8.70 3.39 1.92
CA GLY A 118 -7.39 3.40 1.26
C GLY A 118 -7.42 3.85 -0.20
N ALA A 119 -8.57 3.75 -0.89
CA ALA A 119 -8.86 4.40 -2.15
C ALA A 119 -9.84 5.55 -1.91
N PRO A 120 -9.66 6.71 -2.58
CA PRO A 120 -10.60 7.81 -2.42
C PRO A 120 -11.95 7.47 -3.09
N SER A 121 -13.06 7.85 -2.44
CA SER A 121 -14.39 7.82 -3.03
C SER A 121 -15.06 9.19 -2.92
N LEU A 122 -15.98 9.47 -3.83
CA LEU A 122 -16.69 10.75 -3.92
C LEU A 122 -18.10 10.63 -3.37
N THR A 123 -18.57 11.69 -2.71
CA THR A 123 -19.99 11.93 -2.47
C THR A 123 -20.49 12.97 -3.47
N VAL A 124 -21.43 12.56 -4.36
CA VAL A 124 -21.94 13.37 -5.44
C VAL A 124 -23.47 13.53 -5.27
N GLY A 125 -23.93 14.68 -4.81
CA GLY A 125 -25.33 14.87 -4.44
C GLY A 125 -25.73 13.92 -3.32
N ASP A 126 -26.71 13.03 -3.56
CA ASP A 126 -27.16 12.01 -2.61
C ASP A 126 -26.42 10.65 -2.79
N ALA A 127 -25.61 10.51 -3.82
CA ALA A 127 -24.84 9.30 -4.07
C ALA A 127 -23.53 9.32 -3.26
N THR A 128 -23.33 8.29 -2.43
CA THR A 128 -22.10 8.07 -1.67
C THR A 128 -21.29 6.95 -2.33
N ASP A 129 -19.99 6.93 -2.06
CA ASP A 129 -19.05 5.88 -2.50
C ASP A 129 -18.92 5.77 -4.04
N VAL A 130 -18.93 6.92 -4.72
CA VAL A 130 -18.71 6.99 -6.17
C VAL A 130 -17.20 6.92 -6.45
N ASP A 131 -16.78 5.93 -7.23
CA ASP A 131 -15.39 5.77 -7.64
C ASP A 131 -14.98 6.95 -8.57
N PRO A 132 -13.89 7.68 -8.25
CA PRO A 132 -13.41 8.78 -9.09
C PRO A 132 -13.09 8.37 -10.53
N SER A 133 -12.77 7.10 -10.77
CA SER A 133 -12.48 6.58 -12.11
C SER A 133 -13.72 6.57 -13.04
N LEU A 134 -14.93 6.61 -12.46
CA LEU A 134 -16.19 6.65 -13.19
C LEU A 134 -16.57 8.07 -13.65
N VAL A 135 -15.82 9.09 -13.21
CA VAL A 135 -16.08 10.48 -13.61
C VAL A 135 -15.67 10.68 -15.07
N THR A 136 -16.60 11.14 -15.87
CA THR A 136 -16.42 11.36 -17.31
C THR A 136 -16.21 12.82 -17.68
N SER A 137 -16.72 13.76 -16.89
CA SER A 137 -16.49 15.20 -17.08
C SER A 137 -16.57 15.97 -15.77
N VAL A 138 -15.92 17.12 -15.74
CA VAL A 138 -15.86 18.05 -14.60
C VAL A 138 -16.15 19.47 -15.09
N ARG A 139 -16.97 20.22 -14.36
CA ARG A 139 -17.32 21.63 -14.65
C ARG A 139 -17.31 22.48 -13.38
#